data_f00636ccca55b09b46f09157e310113b
#
_entry.id   f00636ccca55b09b46f09157e310113b
#
_cell.length_a   1.000
_cell.length_b   1.000
_cell.length_c   1.000
_cell.angle_alpha   90.00
_cell.angle_beta   90.00
_cell.angle_gamma   90.00
#
_symmetry.space_group_name_H-M   'P 1'
#
loop_
_entity.id
_entity.type
_entity.pdbx_description
1 polymer ?
#
loop_
_entity_poly.entity_id
_entity_poly.type
_entity_poly.pdbx_seq_one_letter_code
_entity_poly.pdbx_strand_id
1 'polypeptide(L)'
;FLTVVSFLYAAYMVLWGSQSDNYYSTFSRFWEIGLGSMLGIIFFNISLPYIARWILSLVGFVIIIATGIVFNGVEHFPGPLTLVPLIGATLIVVSGASLSQEDGIKEKGIIIWLLETRVMKFFGDISYSLYLWHWTILITVLIITKDQDVNWWGIRIGVLLVSILVAWITYKLVEKPLRQKAKPERSRVFDVEYIKKAFESPHSWAYVPAVFAIVIAMVSVISSSFVYKSYTDARIEKTQEIVASQGGLQGDYPGAKAFLENAQFDPSHPIYPDLLNMDNMLPQTTGDGCFSSFEDNTVIHRKNDGTECSYGDTASERTMYVVGGSHSEQYIGALDTIGKRNNIKIIPIVKMGCPLYQPILWDESDYYGCYGFWSPEVEQYIYDNPPTDGIFMISTRPTTMLGYGPEIVPDYYHDVFDRITQAGIPIYAMRDNAWLIKDGQMLDARYCVFDHPRDYRQECGQPSNINLNEINPAFEAYGNMPNIKHLDISPSYIRDGWVNVVVGNILVFRDNHHLTRQFAETLTDEIERQMKENPWTESTDLSIVHGL
;
A
#
# COMPACT_ATOMS: atom_id res chain seq x y z
N PHE A 1 15.62 -21.95 -22.60
CA PHE A 1 16.34 -21.75 -21.33
C PHE A 1 15.80 -20.54 -20.58
N LEU A 2 15.88 -19.32 -21.13
CA LEU A 2 15.41 -18.08 -20.45
C LEU A 2 13.93 -18.16 -20.05
N THR A 3 13.07 -18.73 -20.87
CA THR A 3 11.65 -18.94 -20.58
C THR A 3 11.43 -19.80 -19.32
N VAL A 4 12.22 -20.90 -19.20
CA VAL A 4 12.14 -21.79 -18.03
C VAL A 4 12.65 -21.10 -16.77
N VAL A 5 13.78 -20.39 -16.86
CA VAL A 5 14.34 -19.63 -15.72
C VAL A 5 13.35 -18.56 -15.24
N SER A 6 12.74 -17.81 -16.15
CA SER A 6 11.73 -16.82 -15.83
C SER A 6 10.48 -17.43 -15.19
N PHE A 7 10.02 -18.60 -15.67
CA PHE A 7 8.91 -19.32 -15.06
C PHE A 7 9.21 -19.78 -13.63
N LEU A 8 10.40 -20.35 -13.42
CA LEU A 8 10.83 -20.76 -12.07
C LEU A 8 10.97 -19.57 -11.13
N TYR A 9 11.44 -18.44 -11.63
CA TYR A 9 11.50 -17.20 -10.86
C TYR A 9 10.09 -16.70 -10.48
N ALA A 10 9.15 -16.69 -11.42
CA ALA A 10 7.75 -16.33 -11.12
C ALA A 10 7.12 -17.27 -10.09
N ALA A 11 7.36 -18.58 -10.20
CA ALA A 11 6.90 -19.57 -9.22
C ALA A 11 7.53 -19.35 -7.83
N TYR A 12 8.83 -19.04 -7.78
CA TYR A 12 9.51 -18.69 -6.54
C TYR A 12 8.89 -17.46 -5.88
N MET A 13 8.65 -16.39 -6.65
CA MET A 13 8.04 -15.16 -6.12
C MET A 13 6.61 -15.36 -5.60
N VAL A 14 5.84 -16.29 -6.17
CA VAL A 14 4.50 -16.65 -5.65
C VAL A 14 4.58 -17.42 -4.33
N LEU A 15 5.62 -18.24 -4.12
CA LEU A 15 5.74 -19.10 -2.95
C LEU A 15 6.46 -18.44 -1.77
N TRP A 16 7.41 -17.55 -2.03
CA TRP A 16 8.30 -16.98 -1.01
C TRP A 16 8.57 -15.47 -1.17
N GLY A 17 7.96 -14.81 -2.15
CA GLY A 17 8.12 -13.39 -2.40
C GLY A 17 6.82 -12.61 -2.19
N SER A 18 6.88 -11.30 -2.48
CA SER A 18 5.71 -10.42 -2.51
C SER A 18 5.00 -10.50 -3.86
N GLN A 19 3.69 -10.73 -3.87
CA GLN A 19 2.91 -10.76 -5.12
C GLN A 19 2.87 -9.39 -5.82
N SER A 20 2.94 -8.29 -5.08
CA SER A 20 3.05 -6.96 -5.65
C SER A 20 4.34 -6.76 -6.44
N ASP A 21 5.48 -7.20 -5.90
CA ASP A 21 6.78 -7.12 -6.59
C ASP A 21 6.82 -8.05 -7.80
N ASN A 22 6.24 -9.25 -7.65
CA ASN A 22 6.07 -10.21 -8.73
C ASN A 22 5.28 -9.62 -9.91
N TYR A 23 4.20 -8.88 -9.63
CA TYR A 23 3.34 -8.26 -10.64
C TYR A 23 4.10 -7.24 -11.51
N TYR A 24 4.99 -6.43 -10.92
CA TYR A 24 5.76 -5.41 -11.64
C TYR A 24 7.08 -5.93 -12.21
N SER A 25 7.51 -7.14 -11.86
CA SER A 25 8.77 -7.71 -12.32
C SER A 25 8.72 -8.15 -13.78
N THR A 26 9.56 -7.57 -14.62
CA THR A 26 9.75 -8.01 -16.01
C THR A 26 10.23 -9.46 -16.09
N PHE A 27 11.09 -9.89 -15.13
CA PHE A 27 11.60 -11.25 -15.09
C PHE A 27 10.52 -12.28 -14.81
N SER A 28 9.50 -11.94 -14.02
CA SER A 28 8.37 -12.82 -13.73
C SER A 28 7.40 -12.98 -14.91
N ARG A 29 7.41 -12.06 -15.88
CA ARG A 29 6.51 -12.07 -17.04
C ARG A 29 7.15 -12.53 -18.34
N PHE A 30 8.50 -12.56 -18.40
CA PHE A 30 9.21 -12.89 -19.62
C PHE A 30 8.87 -14.29 -20.16
N TRP A 31 8.59 -15.26 -19.29
CA TRP A 31 8.23 -16.61 -19.69
C TRP A 31 6.92 -16.70 -20.47
N GLU A 32 5.95 -15.81 -20.20
CA GLU A 32 4.66 -15.77 -20.92
C GLU A 32 4.88 -15.43 -22.39
N ILE A 33 5.70 -14.40 -22.65
CA ILE A 33 6.08 -14.00 -24.01
C ILE A 33 6.98 -15.07 -24.66
N GLY A 34 7.93 -15.60 -23.90
CA GLY A 34 8.83 -16.66 -24.36
C GLY A 34 8.09 -17.92 -24.78
N LEU A 35 7.11 -18.35 -23.98
CA LEU A 35 6.26 -19.50 -24.30
C LEU A 35 5.45 -19.27 -25.57
N GLY A 36 4.79 -18.10 -25.69
CA GLY A 36 4.06 -17.73 -26.90
C GLY A 36 4.92 -17.75 -28.17
N SER A 37 6.16 -17.25 -28.07
CA SER A 37 7.11 -17.26 -29.18
C SER A 37 7.55 -18.69 -29.57
N MET A 38 7.81 -19.55 -28.57
CA MET A 38 8.14 -20.96 -28.82
C MET A 38 6.99 -21.71 -29.49
N LEU A 39 5.76 -21.51 -28.99
CA LEU A 39 4.56 -22.13 -29.56
C LEU A 39 4.32 -21.69 -31.01
N GLY A 40 4.54 -20.41 -31.32
CA GLY A 40 4.47 -19.89 -32.68
C GLY A 40 5.44 -20.58 -33.65
N ILE A 41 6.64 -20.93 -33.18
CA ILE A 41 7.64 -21.67 -33.98
C ILE A 41 7.24 -23.15 -34.16
N ILE A 42 6.80 -23.80 -33.08
CA ILE A 42 6.52 -25.24 -33.07
C ILE A 42 5.28 -25.57 -33.89
N PHE A 43 4.23 -24.75 -33.76
CA PHE A 43 2.92 -25.05 -34.36
C PHE A 43 2.66 -24.37 -35.71
N PHE A 44 3.67 -23.73 -36.29
CA PHE A 44 3.53 -22.97 -37.55
C PHE A 44 3.00 -23.79 -38.74
N ASN A 45 3.29 -25.08 -38.80
CA ASN A 45 2.96 -25.96 -39.95
C ASN A 45 2.03 -27.15 -39.59
N ILE A 46 1.24 -27.05 -38.52
CA ILE A 46 0.34 -28.16 -38.14
C ILE A 46 -0.96 -28.07 -38.96
N SER A 47 -1.28 -29.14 -39.70
CA SER A 47 -2.60 -29.30 -40.29
C SER A 47 -3.47 -30.19 -39.41
N LEU A 48 -4.63 -29.70 -38.99
CA LEU A 48 -5.59 -30.42 -38.16
C LEU A 48 -6.87 -30.76 -38.92
N PRO A 49 -7.51 -31.92 -38.68
CA PRO A 49 -8.82 -32.20 -39.19
C PRO A 49 -9.86 -31.24 -38.61
N TYR A 50 -10.92 -30.94 -39.35
CA TYR A 50 -11.91 -29.95 -38.95
C TYR A 50 -12.54 -30.21 -37.59
N ILE A 51 -12.81 -31.48 -37.23
CA ILE A 51 -13.36 -31.84 -35.90
C ILE A 51 -12.43 -31.42 -34.79
N ALA A 52 -11.13 -31.72 -34.92
CA ALA A 52 -10.13 -31.30 -33.92
C ALA A 52 -10.06 -29.80 -33.77
N ARG A 53 -10.13 -29.04 -34.85
CA ARG A 53 -10.17 -27.57 -34.83
C ARG A 53 -11.37 -27.04 -34.06
N TRP A 54 -12.54 -27.58 -34.26
CA TRP A 54 -13.76 -27.21 -33.55
C TRP A 54 -13.63 -27.46 -32.06
N ILE A 55 -13.18 -28.64 -31.67
CA ILE A 55 -13.00 -29.00 -30.27
C ILE A 55 -11.95 -28.12 -29.59
N LEU A 56 -10.77 -27.97 -30.20
CA LEU A 56 -9.69 -27.17 -29.61
C LEU A 56 -10.06 -25.70 -29.48
N SER A 57 -10.70 -25.10 -30.49
CA SER A 57 -11.11 -23.70 -30.41
C SER A 57 -12.20 -23.48 -29.36
N LEU A 58 -13.16 -24.39 -29.23
CA LEU A 58 -14.22 -24.30 -28.22
C LEU A 58 -13.66 -24.49 -26.81
N VAL A 59 -12.85 -25.53 -26.59
CA VAL A 59 -12.22 -25.78 -25.30
C VAL A 59 -11.32 -24.62 -24.89
N GLY A 60 -10.49 -24.10 -25.80
CA GLY A 60 -9.64 -22.96 -25.55
C GLY A 60 -10.43 -21.69 -25.19
N PHE A 61 -11.53 -21.45 -25.87
CA PHE A 61 -12.42 -20.33 -25.57
C PHE A 61 -13.08 -20.45 -24.19
N VAL A 62 -13.60 -21.63 -23.86
CA VAL A 62 -14.19 -21.92 -22.53
C VAL A 62 -13.16 -21.73 -21.42
N ILE A 63 -11.93 -22.22 -21.61
CA ILE A 63 -10.85 -22.04 -20.62
C ILE A 63 -10.58 -20.55 -20.37
N ILE A 64 -10.48 -19.72 -21.42
CA ILE A 64 -10.21 -18.28 -21.26
C ILE A 64 -11.35 -17.59 -20.49
N ILE A 65 -12.61 -17.88 -20.85
CA ILE A 65 -13.76 -17.29 -20.16
C ILE A 65 -13.83 -17.77 -18.72
N ALA A 66 -13.65 -19.08 -18.47
CA ALA A 66 -13.66 -19.64 -17.12
C ALA A 66 -12.55 -19.04 -16.25
N THR A 67 -11.35 -18.82 -16.81
CA THR A 67 -10.25 -18.17 -16.09
C THR A 67 -10.65 -16.79 -15.57
N GLY A 68 -11.31 -15.96 -16.39
CA GLY A 68 -11.74 -14.63 -15.99
C GLY A 68 -12.86 -14.61 -14.93
N ILE A 69 -13.59 -15.72 -14.77
CA ILE A 69 -14.69 -15.83 -13.80
C ILE A 69 -14.18 -16.44 -12.47
N VAL A 70 -13.29 -17.44 -12.55
CA VAL A 70 -12.88 -18.28 -11.41
C VAL A 70 -11.68 -17.71 -10.67
N PHE A 71 -10.73 -17.08 -11.37
CA PHE A 71 -9.49 -16.64 -10.75
C PHE A 71 -9.49 -15.14 -10.46
N ASN A 72 -9.05 -14.78 -9.24
CA ASN A 72 -8.72 -13.40 -8.92
C ASN A 72 -7.35 -13.06 -9.56
N GLY A 73 -7.37 -12.20 -10.58
CA GLY A 73 -6.17 -11.84 -11.34
C GLY A 73 -5.08 -11.17 -10.52
N VAL A 74 -5.45 -10.41 -9.47
CA VAL A 74 -4.51 -9.69 -8.60
C VAL A 74 -3.72 -10.65 -7.71
N GLU A 75 -4.34 -11.71 -7.24
CA GLU A 75 -3.73 -12.67 -6.31
C GLU A 75 -2.93 -13.77 -7.02
N HIS A 76 -3.32 -14.12 -8.26
CA HIS A 76 -2.80 -15.32 -8.92
C HIS A 76 -1.90 -15.05 -10.12
N PHE A 77 -1.86 -13.82 -10.66
CA PHE A 77 -1.09 -13.48 -11.85
C PHE A 77 -0.10 -12.32 -11.58
N PRO A 78 1.13 -12.40 -12.12
CA PRO A 78 1.77 -13.50 -12.82
C PRO A 78 2.15 -14.65 -11.88
N GLY A 79 2.09 -15.91 -12.40
CA GLY A 79 2.45 -17.09 -11.61
C GLY A 79 2.17 -18.37 -12.38
N PRO A 80 2.34 -19.56 -11.75
CA PRO A 80 2.06 -20.84 -12.41
C PRO A 80 0.63 -20.97 -12.93
N LEU A 81 -0.35 -20.33 -12.29
CA LEU A 81 -1.76 -20.35 -12.73
C LEU A 81 -1.99 -19.58 -14.04
N THR A 82 -1.08 -18.71 -14.46
CA THR A 82 -1.12 -18.07 -15.78
C THR A 82 -1.02 -19.11 -16.94
N LEU A 83 -0.53 -20.32 -16.66
CA LEU A 83 -0.57 -21.42 -17.65
C LEU A 83 -2.00 -21.73 -18.11
N VAL A 84 -3.01 -21.59 -17.25
CA VAL A 84 -4.39 -21.91 -17.60
C VAL A 84 -4.91 -21.08 -18.77
N PRO A 85 -4.92 -19.73 -18.71
CA PRO A 85 -5.31 -18.91 -19.85
C PRO A 85 -4.36 -19.03 -21.04
N LEU A 86 -3.05 -19.26 -20.81
CA LEU A 86 -2.09 -19.48 -21.89
C LEU A 86 -2.36 -20.77 -22.66
N ILE A 87 -2.75 -21.86 -21.99
CA ILE A 87 -3.20 -23.10 -22.64
C ILE A 87 -4.44 -22.80 -23.45
N GLY A 88 -5.43 -22.10 -22.89
CA GLY A 88 -6.65 -21.71 -23.64
C GLY A 88 -6.31 -20.93 -24.91
N ALA A 89 -5.46 -19.91 -24.82
CA ALA A 89 -5.01 -19.14 -25.99
C ALA A 89 -4.25 -20.01 -27.01
N THR A 90 -3.37 -20.90 -26.54
CA THR A 90 -2.62 -21.84 -27.39
C THR A 90 -3.55 -22.75 -28.19
N LEU A 91 -4.58 -23.31 -27.56
CA LEU A 91 -5.55 -24.17 -28.23
C LEU A 91 -6.30 -23.42 -29.35
N ILE A 92 -6.67 -22.17 -29.14
CA ILE A 92 -7.29 -21.33 -30.17
C ILE A 92 -6.31 -21.06 -31.31
N VAL A 93 -5.06 -20.65 -31.00
CA VAL A 93 -4.04 -20.37 -32.03
C VAL A 93 -3.74 -21.61 -32.87
N VAL A 94 -3.52 -22.76 -32.21
CA VAL A 94 -3.25 -24.05 -32.91
C VAL A 94 -4.45 -24.48 -33.76
N SER A 95 -5.68 -24.27 -33.27
CA SER A 95 -6.88 -24.60 -34.06
C SER A 95 -6.99 -23.79 -35.34
N GLY A 96 -6.47 -22.54 -35.38
CA GLY A 96 -6.40 -21.69 -36.54
C GLY A 96 -5.18 -21.93 -37.46
N ALA A 97 -4.24 -22.78 -37.07
CA ALA A 97 -3.02 -23.02 -37.85
C ALA A 97 -3.35 -23.62 -39.23
N SER A 98 -2.60 -23.19 -40.24
CA SER A 98 -2.71 -23.66 -41.64
C SER A 98 -4.09 -23.47 -42.29
N LEU A 99 -4.94 -22.54 -41.76
CA LEU A 99 -6.19 -22.13 -42.42
C LEU A 99 -5.94 -20.98 -43.39
N SER A 100 -6.66 -21.01 -44.53
CA SER A 100 -6.70 -19.88 -45.47
C SER A 100 -7.89 -18.95 -45.15
N GLN A 101 -7.87 -17.73 -45.69
CA GLN A 101 -9.01 -16.82 -45.53
C GLN A 101 -10.27 -17.27 -46.32
N GLU A 102 -10.07 -18.13 -47.33
CA GLU A 102 -11.14 -18.65 -48.20
C GLU A 102 -11.86 -19.85 -47.56
N ASP A 103 -11.29 -20.48 -46.53
CA ASP A 103 -11.92 -21.58 -45.83
C ASP A 103 -13.22 -21.16 -45.14
N GLY A 104 -14.27 -22.01 -45.25
CA GLY A 104 -15.60 -21.73 -44.73
C GLY A 104 -15.72 -22.00 -43.20
N ILE A 105 -16.91 -21.73 -42.65
CA ILE A 105 -17.21 -21.99 -41.22
C ILE A 105 -17.02 -23.46 -40.86
N LYS A 106 -17.31 -24.38 -41.76
CA LYS A 106 -17.22 -25.82 -41.52
C LYS A 106 -15.77 -26.22 -41.24
N GLU A 107 -14.83 -25.66 -41.96
CA GLU A 107 -13.39 -25.92 -41.84
C GLU A 107 -12.77 -25.18 -40.64
N LYS A 108 -13.19 -23.94 -40.42
CA LYS A 108 -12.64 -23.05 -39.38
C LYS A 108 -13.18 -23.31 -37.97
N GLY A 109 -14.43 -23.69 -37.87
CA GLY A 109 -15.18 -23.69 -36.61
C GLY A 109 -15.72 -22.29 -36.25
N ILE A 110 -16.75 -22.27 -35.40
CA ILE A 110 -17.49 -21.05 -35.07
C ILE A 110 -16.62 -20.01 -34.34
N ILE A 111 -15.73 -20.44 -33.47
CA ILE A 111 -14.84 -19.53 -32.67
C ILE A 111 -13.84 -18.83 -33.59
N ILE A 112 -13.15 -19.59 -34.47
CA ILE A 112 -12.19 -19.00 -35.41
C ILE A 112 -12.91 -18.07 -36.41
N TRP A 113 -14.06 -18.48 -36.92
CA TRP A 113 -14.86 -17.64 -37.78
C TRP A 113 -15.28 -16.32 -37.09
N LEU A 114 -15.71 -16.37 -35.81
CA LEU A 114 -16.05 -15.20 -35.02
C LEU A 114 -14.85 -14.25 -34.86
N LEU A 115 -13.67 -14.81 -34.52
CA LEU A 115 -12.44 -14.04 -34.35
C LEU A 115 -11.94 -13.41 -35.66
N GLU A 116 -12.33 -13.96 -36.83
CA GLU A 116 -12.01 -13.39 -38.15
C GLU A 116 -12.96 -12.29 -38.60
N THR A 117 -14.04 -12.02 -37.87
CA THR A 117 -14.96 -10.91 -38.20
C THR A 117 -14.21 -9.57 -38.23
N ARG A 118 -14.73 -8.61 -38.98
CA ARG A 118 -14.15 -7.27 -39.14
C ARG A 118 -13.99 -6.57 -37.79
N VAL A 119 -14.95 -6.76 -36.88
CA VAL A 119 -14.96 -6.18 -35.54
C VAL A 119 -13.84 -6.77 -34.70
N MET A 120 -13.71 -8.10 -34.66
CA MET A 120 -12.66 -8.77 -33.89
C MET A 120 -11.26 -8.47 -34.44
N LYS A 121 -11.10 -8.45 -35.75
CA LYS A 121 -9.86 -8.02 -36.43
C LYS A 121 -9.48 -6.58 -36.07
N PHE A 122 -10.44 -5.68 -36.02
CA PHE A 122 -10.20 -4.30 -35.62
C PHE A 122 -9.65 -4.23 -34.17
N PHE A 123 -10.32 -4.92 -33.22
CA PHE A 123 -9.83 -4.96 -31.83
C PHE A 123 -8.48 -5.69 -31.70
N GLY A 124 -8.25 -6.75 -32.47
CA GLY A 124 -6.96 -7.42 -32.52
C GLY A 124 -5.84 -6.50 -33.02
N ASP A 125 -6.12 -5.70 -34.05
CA ASP A 125 -5.14 -4.76 -34.63
C ASP A 125 -4.74 -3.65 -33.64
N ILE A 126 -5.67 -3.14 -32.84
CA ILE A 126 -5.42 -2.05 -31.89
C ILE A 126 -5.11 -2.55 -30.47
N SER A 127 -5.14 -3.86 -30.21
CA SER A 127 -5.11 -4.44 -28.87
C SER A 127 -3.91 -4.00 -28.03
N TYR A 128 -2.72 -3.95 -28.63
CA TYR A 128 -1.51 -3.51 -27.95
C TYR A 128 -1.56 -2.02 -27.57
N SER A 129 -1.91 -1.17 -28.51
CA SER A 129 -2.10 0.25 -28.27
C SER A 129 -3.21 0.52 -27.24
N LEU A 130 -4.31 -0.28 -27.29
CA LEU A 130 -5.40 -0.18 -26.33
C LEU A 130 -4.94 -0.56 -24.91
N TYR A 131 -4.16 -1.63 -24.78
CA TYR A 131 -3.56 -2.02 -23.49
C TYR A 131 -2.73 -0.90 -22.86
N LEU A 132 -1.95 -0.17 -23.66
CA LEU A 132 -1.12 0.93 -23.16
C LEU A 132 -1.97 2.14 -22.72
N TRP A 133 -2.98 2.50 -23.50
CA TRP A 133 -3.73 3.74 -23.28
C TRP A 133 -4.88 3.62 -22.28
N HIS A 134 -5.59 2.49 -22.22
CA HIS A 134 -6.79 2.38 -21.38
C HIS A 134 -6.51 2.61 -19.90
N TRP A 135 -5.39 2.08 -19.39
CA TRP A 135 -4.99 2.25 -18.01
C TRP A 135 -4.59 3.71 -17.70
N THR A 136 -3.77 4.30 -18.55
CA THR A 136 -3.35 5.70 -18.42
C THR A 136 -4.55 6.66 -18.42
N ILE A 137 -5.49 6.47 -19.33
CA ILE A 137 -6.70 7.29 -19.41
C ILE A 137 -7.60 7.06 -18.20
N LEU A 138 -7.79 5.80 -17.77
CA LEU A 138 -8.59 5.44 -16.60
C LEU A 138 -8.05 6.12 -15.34
N ILE A 139 -6.77 5.97 -15.05
CA ILE A 139 -6.16 6.59 -13.86
C ILE A 139 -6.22 8.11 -13.92
N THR A 140 -5.95 8.72 -15.07
CA THR A 140 -6.07 10.18 -15.24
C THR A 140 -7.49 10.66 -14.95
N VAL A 141 -8.51 9.98 -15.46
CA VAL A 141 -9.91 10.33 -15.20
C VAL A 141 -10.28 10.13 -13.74
N LEU A 142 -9.85 9.03 -13.11
CA LEU A 142 -10.09 8.76 -11.69
C LEU A 142 -9.48 9.85 -10.79
N ILE A 143 -8.27 10.32 -11.11
CA ILE A 143 -7.61 11.42 -10.37
C ILE A 143 -8.40 12.73 -10.53
N ILE A 144 -8.82 13.07 -11.76
CA ILE A 144 -9.54 14.33 -12.03
C ILE A 144 -10.95 14.31 -11.41
N THR A 145 -11.60 13.14 -11.32
CA THR A 145 -12.99 13.03 -10.83
C THR A 145 -13.11 12.57 -9.38
N LYS A 146 -11.99 12.46 -8.66
CA LYS A 146 -11.92 11.93 -7.29
C LYS A 146 -12.91 12.60 -6.34
N ASP A 147 -13.11 13.91 -6.48
CA ASP A 147 -13.92 14.73 -5.57
C ASP A 147 -15.22 15.25 -6.23
N GLN A 148 -15.67 14.62 -7.32
CA GLN A 148 -16.87 15.05 -8.04
C GLN A 148 -17.99 14.00 -7.92
N ASP A 149 -19.20 14.48 -7.66
CA ASP A 149 -20.41 13.65 -7.79
C ASP A 149 -20.71 13.40 -9.27
N VAL A 150 -20.14 12.32 -9.81
CA VAL A 150 -20.10 12.02 -11.23
C VAL A 150 -20.92 10.78 -11.58
N ASN A 151 -21.57 10.82 -12.74
CA ASN A 151 -22.21 9.65 -13.31
C ASN A 151 -21.16 8.61 -13.75
N TRP A 152 -20.81 7.69 -12.88
CA TRP A 152 -19.82 6.65 -13.11
C TRP A 152 -20.04 5.82 -14.37
N TRP A 153 -21.28 5.58 -14.78
CA TRP A 153 -21.57 4.86 -16.02
C TRP A 153 -21.18 5.66 -17.25
N GLY A 154 -21.48 6.97 -17.26
CA GLY A 154 -21.05 7.87 -18.35
C GLY A 154 -19.56 7.95 -18.47
N ILE A 155 -18.84 8.05 -17.32
CA ILE A 155 -17.38 8.10 -17.28
C ILE A 155 -16.76 6.80 -17.80
N ARG A 156 -17.22 5.63 -17.34
CA ARG A 156 -16.72 4.33 -17.82
C ARG A 156 -16.86 4.17 -19.33
N ILE A 157 -18.01 4.55 -19.88
CA ILE A 157 -18.24 4.54 -21.34
C ILE A 157 -17.32 5.55 -22.02
N GLY A 158 -17.18 6.76 -21.48
CA GLY A 158 -16.29 7.79 -22.00
C GLY A 158 -14.83 7.34 -22.04
N VAL A 159 -14.30 6.78 -20.94
CA VAL A 159 -12.96 6.21 -20.86
C VAL A 159 -12.76 5.11 -21.92
N LEU A 160 -13.73 4.21 -22.06
CA LEU A 160 -13.67 3.14 -23.08
C LEU A 160 -13.58 3.71 -24.49
N LEU A 161 -14.45 4.65 -24.83
CA LEU A 161 -14.50 5.25 -26.18
C LEU A 161 -13.24 6.06 -26.50
N VAL A 162 -12.75 6.86 -25.55
CA VAL A 162 -11.51 7.64 -25.70
C VAL A 162 -10.32 6.70 -25.83
N SER A 163 -10.25 5.64 -25.03
CA SER A 163 -9.18 4.64 -25.11
C SER A 163 -9.14 3.95 -26.49
N ILE A 164 -10.30 3.57 -27.04
CA ILE A 164 -10.39 2.97 -28.38
C ILE A 164 -9.95 3.97 -29.46
N LEU A 165 -10.37 5.23 -29.35
CA LEU A 165 -10.01 6.27 -30.30
C LEU A 165 -8.50 6.53 -30.30
N VAL A 166 -7.92 6.75 -29.14
CA VAL A 166 -6.48 7.02 -28.98
C VAL A 166 -5.65 5.80 -29.42
N ALA A 167 -6.07 4.59 -29.04
CA ALA A 167 -5.43 3.36 -29.48
C ALA A 167 -5.45 3.21 -31.01
N TRP A 168 -6.57 3.50 -31.66
CA TRP A 168 -6.69 3.46 -33.12
C TRP A 168 -5.79 4.50 -33.81
N ILE A 169 -5.71 5.71 -33.27
CA ILE A 169 -4.80 6.75 -33.78
C ILE A 169 -3.36 6.28 -33.65
N THR A 170 -2.97 5.80 -32.47
CA THR A 170 -1.61 5.29 -32.19
C THR A 170 -1.27 4.11 -33.09
N TYR A 171 -2.18 3.16 -33.26
CA TYR A 171 -2.02 2.04 -34.18
C TYR A 171 -1.74 2.52 -35.61
N LYS A 172 -2.54 3.47 -36.13
CA LYS A 172 -2.36 3.98 -37.48
C LYS A 172 -1.10 4.79 -37.73
N LEU A 173 -0.76 5.67 -36.76
CA LEU A 173 0.30 6.65 -36.95
C LEU A 173 1.68 6.12 -36.50
N VAL A 174 1.70 5.21 -35.53
CA VAL A 174 2.93 4.73 -34.89
C VAL A 174 3.14 3.24 -35.14
N GLU A 175 2.22 2.40 -34.66
CA GLU A 175 2.43 0.94 -34.64
C GLU A 175 2.46 0.36 -36.06
N LYS A 176 1.46 0.64 -36.87
CA LYS A 176 1.36 0.09 -38.23
C LYS A 176 2.52 0.50 -39.15
N PRO A 177 2.99 1.76 -39.16
CA PRO A 177 4.17 2.13 -39.95
C PRO A 177 5.47 1.48 -39.49
N LEU A 178 5.62 1.27 -38.16
CA LEU A 178 6.82 0.67 -37.57
C LEU A 178 6.81 -0.85 -37.61
N ARG A 179 5.65 -1.47 -37.79
CA ARG A 179 5.50 -2.92 -37.86
C ARG A 179 6.19 -3.46 -39.12
N GLN A 180 7.27 -4.20 -38.92
CA GLN A 180 7.99 -4.85 -40.02
C GLN A 180 7.06 -5.83 -40.74
N LYS A 181 6.93 -5.69 -42.04
CA LYS A 181 6.24 -6.69 -42.87
C LYS A 181 7.11 -7.95 -42.84
N ALA A 182 6.58 -9.05 -42.32
CA ALA A 182 7.25 -10.33 -42.38
C ALA A 182 7.60 -10.66 -43.82
N LYS A 183 8.88 -10.72 -44.16
CA LYS A 183 9.34 -11.26 -45.44
C LYS A 183 9.43 -12.77 -45.30
N PRO A 184 8.96 -13.55 -46.28
CA PRO A 184 8.96 -15.01 -46.24
C PRO A 184 10.34 -15.67 -46.36
N GLU A 185 11.42 -14.91 -46.46
CA GLU A 185 12.77 -15.48 -46.55
C GLU A 185 13.46 -15.51 -45.20
N ARG A 186 14.03 -16.69 -44.88
CA ARG A 186 14.88 -16.93 -43.72
C ARG A 186 16.12 -15.99 -43.74
N SER A 187 15.99 -14.81 -43.18
CA SER A 187 17.14 -13.98 -42.83
C SER A 187 17.56 -14.27 -41.40
N ARG A 188 18.86 -14.55 -41.19
CA ARG A 188 19.45 -14.72 -39.87
C ARG A 188 19.24 -13.44 -39.06
N VAL A 189 18.71 -13.56 -37.85
CA VAL A 189 18.27 -12.46 -37.00
C VAL A 189 19.38 -11.46 -36.62
N PHE A 190 20.65 -11.74 -36.95
CA PHE A 190 21.82 -10.89 -36.66
C PHE A 190 22.74 -10.72 -37.89
N ASP A 191 22.18 -10.48 -39.07
CA ASP A 191 23.00 -10.13 -40.21
C ASP A 191 23.22 -8.61 -40.24
N VAL A 192 24.46 -8.20 -39.91
CA VAL A 192 24.90 -6.80 -39.93
C VAL A 192 24.67 -6.18 -41.32
N GLU A 193 24.80 -6.98 -42.37
CA GLU A 193 24.56 -6.56 -43.75
C GLU A 193 23.10 -6.29 -44.05
N TYR A 194 22.18 -7.02 -43.39
CA TYR A 194 20.75 -6.76 -43.45
C TYR A 194 20.36 -5.43 -42.76
N ILE A 195 20.95 -5.17 -41.59
CA ILE A 195 20.76 -3.89 -40.89
C ILE A 195 21.28 -2.73 -41.75
N LYS A 196 22.46 -2.89 -42.36
CA LYS A 196 23.04 -1.88 -43.25
C LYS A 196 22.18 -1.62 -44.48
N LYS A 197 21.65 -2.66 -45.14
CA LYS A 197 20.72 -2.55 -46.27
C LYS A 197 19.35 -1.94 -45.86
N ALA A 198 18.90 -2.17 -44.64
CA ALA A 198 17.68 -1.53 -44.14
C ALA A 198 17.85 -0.01 -43.99
N PHE A 199 19.01 0.46 -43.58
CA PHE A 199 19.36 1.89 -43.53
C PHE A 199 19.64 2.50 -44.90
N GLU A 200 20.05 1.73 -45.88
CA GLU A 200 20.33 2.18 -47.27
C GLU A 200 19.06 2.24 -48.15
N SER A 201 17.90 1.72 -47.65
CA SER A 201 16.66 1.75 -48.43
C SER A 201 16.05 3.16 -48.47
N PRO A 202 15.48 3.62 -49.62
CA PRO A 202 14.87 4.95 -49.69
C PRO A 202 13.71 5.18 -48.71
N HIS A 203 13.11 4.11 -48.20
CA HIS A 203 12.04 4.13 -47.21
C HIS A 203 12.52 4.21 -45.76
N SER A 204 13.82 4.04 -45.50
CA SER A 204 14.39 4.11 -44.14
C SER A 204 14.25 5.52 -43.53
N TRP A 205 14.31 6.54 -44.36
CA TRP A 205 14.12 7.92 -43.92
C TRP A 205 12.72 8.21 -43.36
N ALA A 206 11.71 7.42 -43.73
CA ALA A 206 10.36 7.56 -43.17
C ALA A 206 10.27 7.12 -41.69
N TYR A 207 11.19 6.29 -41.22
CA TYR A 207 11.22 5.83 -39.82
C TYR A 207 12.03 6.75 -38.90
N VAL A 208 12.93 7.58 -39.45
CA VAL A 208 13.76 8.49 -38.68
C VAL A 208 12.95 9.44 -37.79
N PRO A 209 11.87 10.10 -38.28
CA PRO A 209 11.03 10.94 -37.43
C PRO A 209 10.32 10.16 -36.32
N ALA A 210 9.90 8.92 -36.58
CA ALA A 210 9.21 8.10 -35.58
C ALA A 210 10.19 7.63 -34.48
N VAL A 211 11.38 7.18 -34.83
CA VAL A 211 12.45 6.83 -33.88
C VAL A 211 12.86 8.06 -33.08
N PHE A 212 13.01 9.22 -33.73
CA PHE A 212 13.35 10.48 -33.08
C PHE A 212 12.25 10.94 -32.11
N ALA A 213 10.98 10.79 -32.48
CA ALA A 213 9.85 11.10 -31.60
C ALA A 213 9.80 10.16 -30.37
N ILE A 214 10.10 8.86 -30.54
CA ILE A 214 10.17 7.92 -29.41
C ILE A 214 11.34 8.26 -28.49
N VAL A 215 12.50 8.60 -29.04
CA VAL A 215 13.67 9.02 -28.25
C VAL A 215 13.37 10.31 -27.49
N ILE A 216 12.75 11.30 -28.14
CA ILE A 216 12.34 12.54 -27.48
C ILE A 216 11.33 12.24 -26.37
N ALA A 217 10.34 11.39 -26.61
CA ALA A 217 9.35 11.03 -25.59
C ALA A 217 10.01 10.33 -24.38
N MET A 218 10.90 9.37 -24.61
CA MET A 218 11.66 8.72 -23.53
C MET A 218 12.55 9.71 -22.77
N VAL A 219 13.29 10.55 -23.46
CA VAL A 219 14.12 11.60 -22.84
C VAL A 219 13.25 12.57 -22.05
N SER A 220 12.10 12.96 -22.57
CA SER A 220 11.16 13.86 -21.87
C SER A 220 10.62 13.22 -20.58
N VAL A 221 10.23 11.95 -20.60
CA VAL A 221 9.76 11.22 -19.40
C VAL A 221 10.89 11.11 -18.36
N ILE A 222 12.08 10.69 -18.77
CA ILE A 222 13.23 10.58 -17.87
C ILE A 222 13.61 11.94 -17.29
N SER A 223 13.66 12.96 -18.14
CA SER A 223 14.00 14.33 -17.71
C SER A 223 12.94 14.90 -16.77
N SER A 224 11.64 14.69 -17.04
CA SER A 224 10.56 15.17 -16.16
C SER A 224 10.62 14.48 -14.79
N SER A 225 10.89 13.17 -14.74
CA SER A 225 11.05 12.43 -13.48
C SER A 225 12.26 12.95 -12.69
N PHE A 226 13.38 13.22 -13.36
CA PHE A 226 14.58 13.78 -12.72
C PHE A 226 14.35 15.20 -12.20
N VAL A 227 13.72 16.07 -13.01
CA VAL A 227 13.38 17.45 -12.61
C VAL A 227 12.41 17.44 -11.43
N TYR A 228 11.36 16.58 -11.48
CA TYR A 228 10.41 16.45 -10.38
C TYR A 228 11.09 15.99 -9.09
N LYS A 229 11.94 14.97 -9.17
CA LYS A 229 12.72 14.49 -8.01
C LYS A 229 13.62 15.60 -7.46
N SER A 230 14.40 16.27 -8.30
CA SER A 230 15.29 17.37 -7.87
C SER A 230 14.52 18.51 -7.23
N TYR A 231 13.35 18.85 -7.76
CA TYR A 231 12.49 19.88 -7.18
C TYR A 231 11.95 19.44 -5.79
N THR A 232 11.52 18.18 -5.67
CA THR A 232 11.01 17.64 -4.42
C THR A 232 12.12 17.58 -3.36
N ASP A 233 13.30 17.07 -3.72
CA ASP A 233 14.46 16.99 -2.83
C ASP A 233 14.88 18.38 -2.33
N ALA A 234 14.96 19.37 -3.21
CA ALA A 234 15.31 20.76 -2.85
C ALA A 234 14.24 21.40 -1.93
N ARG A 235 12.96 21.08 -2.12
CA ARG A 235 11.88 21.58 -1.27
C ARG A 235 11.93 20.93 0.13
N ILE A 236 12.20 19.64 0.20
CA ILE A 236 12.39 18.88 1.45
C ILE A 236 13.58 19.45 2.22
N GLU A 237 14.73 19.60 1.57
CA GLU A 237 15.96 20.14 2.16
C GLU A 237 15.72 21.54 2.73
N LYS A 238 15.11 22.42 1.95
CA LYS A 238 14.78 23.78 2.41
C LYS A 238 13.88 23.79 3.65
N THR A 239 12.87 22.92 3.70
CA THR A 239 11.99 22.83 4.87
C THR A 239 12.75 22.30 6.09
N GLN A 240 13.62 21.32 5.91
CA GLN A 240 14.48 20.80 6.97
C GLN A 240 15.47 21.84 7.49
N GLU A 241 16.07 22.65 6.61
CA GLU A 241 16.95 23.75 7.00
C GLU A 241 16.22 24.81 7.84
N ILE A 242 14.98 25.17 7.48
CA ILE A 242 14.16 26.11 8.27
C ILE A 242 13.94 25.54 9.67
N VAL A 243 13.48 24.29 9.78
CA VAL A 243 13.24 23.62 11.07
C VAL A 243 14.54 23.55 11.90
N ALA A 244 15.65 23.16 11.28
CA ALA A 244 16.94 23.08 11.94
C ALA A 244 17.42 24.45 12.45
N SER A 245 17.18 25.54 11.70
CA SER A 245 17.51 26.90 12.11
C SER A 245 16.74 27.38 13.34
N GLN A 246 15.57 26.78 13.62
CA GLN A 246 14.75 27.04 14.81
C GLN A 246 15.12 26.15 16.00
N GLY A 247 16.18 25.33 15.89
CA GLY A 247 16.58 24.41 16.96
C GLY A 247 15.79 23.10 16.99
N GLY A 248 15.23 22.68 15.85
CA GLY A 248 14.42 21.46 15.71
C GLY A 248 12.91 21.73 15.86
N LEU A 249 12.21 20.82 16.53
CA LEU A 249 10.75 20.93 16.80
C LEU A 249 10.47 21.93 17.94
N GLN A 250 10.81 23.19 17.73
CA GLN A 250 10.67 24.30 18.66
C GLN A 250 10.39 25.60 17.86
N GLY A 251 10.28 26.73 18.53
CA GLY A 251 10.04 28.01 17.87
C GLY A 251 8.74 28.00 17.07
N ASP A 252 8.85 28.16 15.75
CA ASP A 252 7.68 28.18 14.85
C ASP A 252 7.10 26.79 14.52
N TYR A 253 7.65 25.73 15.11
CA TYR A 253 7.18 24.34 14.94
C TYR A 253 6.82 23.66 16.27
N PRO A 254 5.98 24.30 17.13
CA PRO A 254 5.65 23.77 18.44
C PRO A 254 4.79 22.50 18.41
N GLY A 255 4.16 22.16 17.26
CA GLY A 255 3.27 21.01 17.13
C GLY A 255 2.19 21.00 18.21
N ALA A 256 2.10 19.90 18.96
CA ALA A 256 1.13 19.70 20.04
C ALA A 256 1.10 20.84 21.08
N LYS A 257 2.23 21.46 21.36
CA LYS A 257 2.34 22.55 22.36
C LYS A 257 1.58 23.81 21.96
N ALA A 258 1.28 24.00 20.65
CA ALA A 258 0.42 25.08 20.20
C ALA A 258 -0.99 24.99 20.82
N PHE A 259 -1.49 23.77 21.04
CA PHE A 259 -2.81 23.53 21.64
C PHE A 259 -2.71 23.27 23.15
N LEU A 260 -1.75 22.53 23.61
CA LEU A 260 -1.61 22.15 25.01
C LEU A 260 -1.12 23.32 25.90
N GLU A 261 -0.18 24.11 25.40
CA GLU A 261 0.48 25.18 26.15
C GLU A 261 0.18 26.59 25.59
N ASN A 262 -0.62 26.70 24.53
CA ASN A 262 -0.84 27.93 23.75
C ASN A 262 0.46 28.54 23.23
N ALA A 263 1.43 27.71 22.84
CA ALA A 263 2.70 28.15 22.28
C ALA A 263 2.48 28.99 21.02
N GLN A 264 3.15 30.16 20.97
CA GLN A 264 3.05 31.06 19.81
C GLN A 264 3.95 30.57 18.69
N PHE A 265 3.51 30.75 17.44
CA PHE A 265 4.26 30.41 16.25
C PHE A 265 3.83 31.28 15.07
N ASP A 266 4.67 31.41 14.05
CA ASP A 266 4.30 32.10 12.79
C ASP A 266 3.66 31.08 11.82
N PRO A 267 2.35 31.19 11.53
CA PRO A 267 1.66 30.29 10.63
C PRO A 267 2.04 30.45 9.15
N SER A 268 2.89 31.43 8.81
CA SER A 268 3.37 31.62 7.43
C SER A 268 4.49 30.67 7.04
N HIS A 269 5.10 29.98 8.00
CA HIS A 269 6.12 28.97 7.74
C HIS A 269 5.53 27.72 7.06
N PRO A 270 6.32 27.02 6.23
CA PRO A 270 5.86 25.82 5.56
C PRO A 270 5.49 24.72 6.56
N ILE A 271 4.51 23.89 6.20
CA ILE A 271 4.11 22.74 7.00
C ILE A 271 5.27 21.71 7.02
N TYR A 272 5.56 21.17 8.20
CA TYR A 272 6.57 20.15 8.42
C TYR A 272 5.94 18.84 8.95
N PRO A 273 6.44 17.67 8.52
CA PRO A 273 7.39 17.44 7.43
C PRO A 273 6.78 17.78 6.05
N ASP A 274 7.62 17.84 5.02
CA ASP A 274 7.13 18.07 3.65
C ASP A 274 6.14 16.96 3.26
N LEU A 275 4.97 17.37 2.73
CA LEU A 275 3.83 16.48 2.44
C LEU A 275 4.16 15.33 1.47
N LEU A 276 5.19 15.48 0.64
CA LEU A 276 5.64 14.47 -0.31
C LEU A 276 6.71 13.51 0.24
N ASN A 277 7.20 13.75 1.46
CA ASN A 277 8.25 12.95 2.09
C ASN A 277 7.66 11.96 3.11
N MET A 278 7.01 10.91 2.63
CA MET A 278 6.39 9.89 3.48
C MET A 278 7.42 9.18 4.37
N ASP A 279 8.60 8.84 3.85
CA ASP A 279 9.62 8.11 4.59
C ASP A 279 10.06 8.85 5.86
N ASN A 280 10.11 10.19 5.82
CA ASN A 280 10.45 10.99 6.98
C ASN A 280 9.33 11.04 8.04
N MET A 281 8.10 10.67 7.68
CA MET A 281 6.94 10.65 8.58
C MET A 281 6.79 9.33 9.35
N LEU A 282 7.48 8.28 8.89
CA LEU A 282 7.41 6.96 9.52
C LEU A 282 8.17 6.93 10.86
N PRO A 283 7.73 6.10 11.82
CA PRO A 283 8.49 5.85 13.04
C PRO A 283 9.87 5.29 12.73
N GLN A 284 10.83 5.56 13.60
CA GLN A 284 12.21 5.10 13.41
C GLN A 284 12.35 3.56 13.41
N THR A 285 11.46 2.85 14.08
CA THR A 285 11.34 1.39 14.06
C THR A 285 11.21 0.80 12.67
N THR A 286 10.44 1.46 11.80
CA THR A 286 10.28 1.05 10.39
C THR A 286 11.61 1.14 9.63
N GLY A 287 12.36 2.24 9.78
CA GLY A 287 13.68 2.43 9.16
C GLY A 287 14.76 1.51 9.72
N ASP A 288 14.68 1.21 11.01
CA ASP A 288 15.66 0.37 11.73
C ASP A 288 15.43 -1.13 11.52
N GLY A 289 14.28 -1.55 10.97
CA GLY A 289 13.90 -2.96 10.84
C GLY A 289 13.35 -3.57 12.14
N CYS A 290 12.87 -2.72 13.07
CA CYS A 290 12.33 -3.12 14.37
C CYS A 290 10.81 -3.23 14.41
N PHE A 291 10.22 -3.75 13.34
CA PHE A 291 8.79 -3.78 13.12
C PHE A 291 8.42 -4.99 12.24
N SER A 292 7.52 -5.84 12.71
CA SER A 292 7.03 -6.99 11.93
C SER A 292 6.09 -6.54 10.82
N SER A 293 6.36 -6.94 9.58
CA SER A 293 5.39 -6.81 8.49
C SER A 293 4.17 -7.71 8.71
N PHE A 294 3.17 -7.61 7.82
CA PHE A 294 1.98 -8.47 7.91
C PHE A 294 2.30 -9.97 7.98
N GLU A 295 3.29 -10.41 7.22
CA GLU A 295 3.64 -11.84 7.06
C GLU A 295 4.71 -12.30 8.08
N ASP A 296 5.39 -11.39 8.74
CA ASP A 296 6.44 -11.68 9.70
C ASP A 296 5.85 -11.84 11.11
N ASN A 297 6.08 -12.97 11.75
CA ASN A 297 5.63 -13.29 13.10
C ASN A 297 6.75 -13.22 14.14
N THR A 298 7.90 -12.64 13.82
CA THR A 298 9.00 -12.45 14.77
C THR A 298 8.57 -11.53 15.91
N VAL A 299 8.74 -11.98 17.15
CA VAL A 299 8.35 -11.20 18.34
C VAL A 299 9.39 -10.14 18.68
N ILE A 300 10.66 -10.51 18.70
CA ILE A 300 11.79 -9.62 19.00
C ILE A 300 12.69 -9.51 17.79
N HIS A 301 12.82 -8.30 17.28
CA HIS A 301 13.64 -7.98 16.13
C HIS A 301 15.06 -7.54 16.52
N ARG A 302 15.93 -7.55 15.52
CA ARG A 302 17.21 -6.87 15.54
C ARG A 302 17.21 -5.75 14.50
N LYS A 303 17.89 -4.66 14.82
CA LYS A 303 18.11 -3.56 13.87
C LYS A 303 18.88 -4.06 12.64
N ASN A 304 18.81 -3.29 11.56
CA ASN A 304 19.52 -3.61 10.31
C ASN A 304 21.03 -3.77 10.48
N ASP A 305 21.63 -3.19 11.55
CA ASP A 305 23.03 -3.34 11.91
C ASP A 305 23.33 -4.56 12.83
N GLY A 306 22.29 -5.36 13.14
CA GLY A 306 22.35 -6.55 13.98
C GLY A 306 22.27 -6.29 15.50
N THR A 307 22.16 -5.04 15.94
CA THR A 307 21.97 -4.70 17.34
C THR A 307 20.54 -5.01 17.81
N GLU A 308 20.31 -5.01 19.12
CA GLU A 308 18.98 -5.22 19.71
C GLU A 308 18.04 -4.07 19.32
N CYS A 309 16.79 -4.40 18.97
CA CYS A 309 15.72 -3.41 18.78
C CYS A 309 15.34 -2.80 20.12
N SER A 310 16.08 -1.80 20.54
CA SER A 310 15.86 -1.06 21.79
C SER A 310 16.09 0.43 21.58
N TYR A 311 15.35 1.21 22.36
CA TYR A 311 15.32 2.67 22.37
C TYR A 311 15.38 3.16 23.83
N GLY A 312 15.29 4.45 24.05
CA GLY A 312 15.44 5.01 25.40
C GLY A 312 16.88 4.91 25.92
N ASP A 313 17.04 4.66 27.20
CA ASP A 313 18.35 4.32 27.79
C ASP A 313 18.63 2.83 27.56
N THR A 314 19.31 2.52 26.47
CA THR A 314 19.60 1.14 26.04
C THR A 314 20.53 0.39 27.00
N ALA A 315 21.21 1.08 27.91
CA ALA A 315 22.07 0.50 28.96
C ALA A 315 21.29 0.17 30.26
N SER A 316 20.05 0.64 30.37
CA SER A 316 19.23 0.45 31.57
C SER A 316 18.79 -1.01 31.73
N GLU A 317 18.75 -1.47 32.99
CA GLU A 317 18.10 -2.74 33.36
C GLU A 317 16.57 -2.59 33.49
N ARG A 318 16.08 -1.34 33.63
CA ARG A 318 14.65 -1.06 33.63
C ARG A 318 14.11 -1.10 32.20
N THR A 319 12.99 -1.77 32.03
CA THR A 319 12.43 -2.05 30.72
C THR A 319 10.95 -1.67 30.64
N MET A 320 10.55 -1.09 29.52
CA MET A 320 9.15 -0.87 29.14
C MET A 320 8.93 -1.43 27.73
N TYR A 321 7.86 -2.18 27.53
CA TYR A 321 7.49 -2.69 26.23
C TYR A 321 6.49 -1.76 25.54
N VAL A 322 6.64 -1.60 24.21
CA VAL A 322 5.64 -0.98 23.35
C VAL A 322 5.01 -2.08 22.52
N VAL A 323 3.76 -2.43 22.82
CA VAL A 323 3.14 -3.64 22.29
C VAL A 323 1.93 -3.30 21.42
N GLY A 324 1.77 -4.02 20.30
CA GLY A 324 0.59 -3.93 19.45
C GLY A 324 0.87 -3.63 17.99
N GLY A 325 -0.01 -2.86 17.36
CA GLY A 325 0.08 -2.49 15.95
C GLY A 325 0.79 -1.16 15.71
N SER A 326 0.66 -0.65 14.49
CA SER A 326 1.23 0.62 14.05
C SER A 326 0.78 1.84 14.86
N HIS A 327 -0.39 1.77 15.51
CA HIS A 327 -0.87 2.82 16.41
C HIS A 327 -0.11 2.87 17.75
N SER A 328 0.43 1.74 18.24
CA SER A 328 1.37 1.74 19.36
C SER A 328 2.75 2.19 18.89
N GLU A 329 3.18 1.73 17.73
CA GLU A 329 4.48 2.04 17.14
C GLU A 329 4.71 3.54 16.93
N GLN A 330 3.70 4.29 16.50
CA GLN A 330 3.82 5.72 16.18
C GLN A 330 4.34 6.58 17.34
N TYR A 331 4.25 6.10 18.60
CA TYR A 331 4.74 6.82 19.78
C TYR A 331 6.19 6.51 20.13
N ILE A 332 6.87 5.63 19.38
CA ILE A 332 8.22 5.17 19.74
C ILE A 332 9.23 6.33 19.86
N GLY A 333 9.11 7.39 19.05
CA GLY A 333 10.00 8.57 19.12
C GLY A 333 9.84 9.37 20.40
N ALA A 334 8.60 9.54 20.88
CA ALA A 334 8.31 10.16 22.17
C ALA A 334 8.80 9.29 23.31
N LEU A 335 8.51 7.99 23.27
CA LEU A 335 8.92 7.02 24.29
C LEU A 335 10.44 6.83 24.35
N ASP A 336 11.15 6.92 23.23
CA ASP A 336 12.62 6.96 23.18
C ASP A 336 13.18 8.12 24.03
N THR A 337 12.61 9.30 23.85
CA THR A 337 13.02 10.48 24.63
C THR A 337 12.67 10.35 26.11
N ILE A 338 11.46 9.84 26.42
CA ILE A 338 11.02 9.58 27.81
C ILE A 338 11.92 8.54 28.46
N GLY A 339 12.24 7.45 27.75
CA GLY A 339 13.14 6.41 28.22
C GLY A 339 14.55 6.92 28.58
N LYS A 340 15.12 7.77 27.70
CA LYS A 340 16.42 8.43 27.99
C LYS A 340 16.39 9.31 29.23
N ARG A 341 15.31 10.07 29.42
CA ARG A 341 15.14 10.97 30.57
C ARG A 341 14.97 10.22 31.91
N ASN A 342 14.35 9.03 31.86
CA ASN A 342 13.94 8.29 33.04
C ASN A 342 14.75 7.01 33.30
N ASN A 343 15.84 6.78 32.55
CA ASN A 343 16.68 5.59 32.60
C ASN A 343 15.85 4.31 32.39
N ILE A 344 15.08 4.25 31.32
CA ILE A 344 14.24 3.10 30.93
C ILE A 344 14.60 2.68 29.49
N LYS A 345 14.87 1.40 29.30
CA LYS A 345 15.03 0.78 27.99
C LYS A 345 13.64 0.51 27.40
N ILE A 346 13.38 1.02 26.20
CA ILE A 346 12.11 0.85 25.46
C ILE A 346 12.30 -0.26 24.43
N ILE A 347 11.52 -1.32 24.52
CA ILE A 347 11.59 -2.47 23.61
C ILE A 347 10.29 -2.55 22.81
N PRO A 348 10.33 -2.34 21.46
CA PRO A 348 9.16 -2.47 20.62
C PRO A 348 8.86 -3.95 20.34
N ILE A 349 7.61 -4.33 20.53
CA ILE A 349 7.03 -5.62 20.15
C ILE A 349 5.80 -5.28 19.31
N VAL A 350 6.05 -4.94 18.04
CA VAL A 350 5.05 -4.31 17.18
C VAL A 350 4.95 -5.01 15.84
N LYS A 351 3.69 -5.24 15.39
CA LYS A 351 3.38 -5.88 14.11
C LYS A 351 2.32 -5.10 13.36
N MET A 352 2.52 -4.93 12.06
CA MET A 352 1.59 -4.22 11.17
C MET A 352 0.17 -4.80 11.25
N GLY A 353 -0.80 -3.92 11.56
CA GLY A 353 -2.22 -4.30 11.62
C GLY A 353 -2.60 -5.24 12.77
N CYS A 354 -1.71 -5.47 13.76
CA CYS A 354 -1.95 -6.43 14.83
C CYS A 354 -1.90 -5.79 16.23
N PRO A 355 -3.03 -5.33 16.78
CA PRO A 355 -3.11 -4.85 18.16
C PRO A 355 -3.34 -5.97 19.18
N LEU A 356 -2.68 -7.11 19.06
CA LEU A 356 -2.88 -8.36 19.79
C LEU A 356 -4.29 -8.97 19.65
N TYR A 357 -4.33 -10.26 19.31
CA TYR A 357 -5.56 -11.07 19.17
C TYR A 357 -6.68 -10.46 18.32
N GLN A 358 -6.35 -9.53 17.43
CA GLN A 358 -7.37 -9.01 16.53
C GLN A 358 -7.93 -10.13 15.65
N PRO A 359 -9.23 -10.46 15.77
CA PRO A 359 -9.85 -11.45 14.90
C PRO A 359 -9.92 -10.93 13.46
N ILE A 360 -9.87 -11.82 12.51
CA ILE A 360 -10.00 -11.50 11.10
C ILE A 360 -11.47 -11.30 10.77
N LEU A 361 -11.76 -10.20 10.10
CA LEU A 361 -13.11 -9.71 9.90
C LEU A 361 -13.80 -10.22 8.62
N TRP A 362 -13.08 -10.94 7.74
CA TRP A 362 -13.59 -11.19 6.38
C TRP A 362 -13.90 -12.62 6.04
N ASP A 363 -13.19 -13.61 6.60
CA ASP A 363 -13.33 -15.02 6.19
C ASP A 363 -12.92 -16.07 7.25
N GLU A 364 -12.85 -15.70 8.52
CA GLU A 364 -12.39 -16.56 9.62
C GLU A 364 -10.92 -17.06 9.46
N SER A 365 -10.17 -16.61 8.48
CA SER A 365 -8.76 -16.95 8.32
C SER A 365 -7.85 -15.95 9.04
N ASP A 366 -6.82 -16.44 9.74
CA ASP A 366 -5.79 -15.59 10.37
C ASP A 366 -4.77 -15.14 9.32
N TYR A 367 -5.23 -14.30 8.38
CA TYR A 367 -4.48 -13.92 7.18
C TYR A 367 -3.08 -13.40 7.46
N TYR A 368 -2.90 -12.71 8.60
CA TYR A 368 -1.60 -12.13 9.00
C TYR A 368 -0.94 -12.85 10.18
N GLY A 369 -1.47 -13.98 10.62
CA GLY A 369 -0.96 -14.70 11.77
C GLY A 369 -1.05 -13.93 13.10
N CYS A 370 -1.89 -12.89 13.17
CA CYS A 370 -2.03 -12.06 14.35
C CYS A 370 -2.63 -12.85 15.53
N TYR A 371 -3.77 -13.48 15.27
CA TYR A 371 -4.54 -14.15 16.31
C TYR A 371 -3.92 -15.48 16.76
N GLY A 372 -3.61 -16.36 15.79
CA GLY A 372 -3.21 -17.74 16.06
C GLY A 372 -1.71 -17.95 16.27
N PHE A 373 -0.86 -17.02 15.84
CA PHE A 373 0.59 -17.20 15.89
C PHE A 373 1.29 -16.11 16.69
N TRP A 374 1.26 -14.87 16.22
CA TRP A 374 2.08 -13.80 16.80
C TRP A 374 1.63 -13.40 18.20
N SER A 375 0.32 -13.21 18.42
CA SER A 375 -0.18 -12.72 19.72
C SER A 375 0.06 -13.69 20.88
N PRO A 376 -0.15 -15.02 20.72
CA PRO A 376 0.19 -15.98 21.77
C PRO A 376 1.68 -16.00 22.10
N GLU A 377 2.56 -15.88 21.10
CA GLU A 377 4.01 -15.83 21.32
C GLU A 377 4.43 -14.54 22.01
N VAL A 378 3.83 -13.40 21.67
CA VAL A 378 4.06 -12.13 22.36
C VAL A 378 3.62 -12.20 23.82
N GLU A 379 2.43 -12.71 24.08
CA GLU A 379 1.91 -12.81 25.44
C GLU A 379 2.78 -13.75 26.29
N GLN A 380 3.19 -14.89 25.74
CA GLN A 380 4.12 -15.81 26.40
C GLN A 380 5.47 -15.15 26.69
N TYR A 381 6.02 -14.40 25.70
CA TYR A 381 7.28 -13.67 25.88
C TYR A 381 7.18 -12.64 27.01
N ILE A 382 6.06 -11.93 27.11
CA ILE A 382 5.81 -10.94 28.18
C ILE A 382 5.81 -11.61 29.56
N TYR A 383 5.19 -12.80 29.69
CA TYR A 383 5.16 -13.52 30.96
C TYR A 383 6.51 -14.13 31.35
N ASP A 384 7.27 -14.60 30.36
CA ASP A 384 8.61 -15.15 30.60
C ASP A 384 9.65 -14.05 30.88
N ASN A 385 9.42 -12.82 30.39
CA ASN A 385 10.30 -11.67 30.50
C ASN A 385 9.52 -10.42 30.93
N PRO A 386 8.95 -10.35 32.12
CA PRO A 386 8.08 -9.24 32.52
C PRO A 386 8.87 -7.91 32.55
N PRO A 387 8.32 -6.84 31.92
CA PRO A 387 8.96 -5.53 31.92
C PRO A 387 8.87 -4.90 33.30
N THR A 388 9.92 -4.22 33.74
CA THR A 388 9.97 -3.59 35.08
C THR A 388 9.07 -2.36 35.21
N ASP A 389 8.89 -1.64 34.09
CA ASP A 389 8.14 -0.38 34.02
C ASP A 389 6.82 -0.48 33.26
N GLY A 390 6.41 -1.72 32.93
CA GLY A 390 5.12 -1.99 32.34
C GLY A 390 5.09 -1.93 30.80
N ILE A 391 3.87 -1.88 30.26
CA ILE A 391 3.61 -1.98 28.83
C ILE A 391 2.83 -0.75 28.36
N PHE A 392 3.26 -0.16 27.25
CA PHE A 392 2.51 0.86 26.54
C PHE A 392 1.69 0.21 25.41
N MET A 393 0.37 0.38 25.43
CA MET A 393 -0.57 -0.19 24.46
C MET A 393 -1.69 0.80 24.12
N ILE A 394 -2.26 0.66 22.91
CA ILE A 394 -3.50 1.36 22.54
C ILE A 394 -4.68 0.66 23.21
N SER A 395 -5.61 1.47 23.77
CA SER A 395 -6.72 0.99 24.61
C SER A 395 -8.09 1.06 23.97
N THR A 396 -8.23 1.83 22.88
CA THR A 396 -9.51 2.03 22.18
C THR A 396 -9.32 1.98 20.68
N ARG A 397 -10.42 1.94 19.92
CA ARG A 397 -10.41 2.09 18.46
C ARG A 397 -11.82 2.39 17.93
N PRO A 398 -11.97 2.86 16.67
CA PRO A 398 -13.27 2.94 16.02
C PRO A 398 -13.95 1.57 15.88
N THR A 399 -15.28 1.55 15.84
CA THR A 399 -16.09 0.31 15.75
C THR A 399 -15.73 -0.56 14.58
N THR A 400 -15.38 0.03 13.42
CA THR A 400 -14.99 -0.73 12.23
C THR A 400 -13.50 -0.62 11.93
N MET A 401 -12.96 -1.61 11.23
CA MET A 401 -11.57 -1.63 10.77
C MET A 401 -11.23 -0.47 9.81
N LEU A 402 -12.23 0.10 9.17
CA LEU A 402 -12.07 1.23 8.25
C LEU A 402 -12.19 2.59 8.96
N GLY A 403 -12.28 2.60 10.29
CA GLY A 403 -12.33 3.82 11.09
C GLY A 403 -13.73 4.43 11.24
N TYR A 404 -14.77 3.74 10.78
CA TYR A 404 -16.15 4.22 10.94
C TYR A 404 -16.74 3.84 12.28
N GLY A 405 -17.69 4.66 12.71
CA GLY A 405 -18.46 4.46 13.92
C GLY A 405 -17.78 5.01 15.17
N PRO A 406 -18.49 5.00 16.29
CA PRO A 406 -17.98 5.53 17.54
C PRO A 406 -16.80 4.72 18.05
N GLU A 407 -16.00 5.36 18.88
CA GLU A 407 -14.90 4.74 19.61
C GLU A 407 -15.43 3.68 20.60
N ILE A 408 -14.77 2.53 20.63
CA ILE A 408 -15.08 1.41 21.51
C ILE A 408 -13.80 0.80 22.10
N VAL A 409 -13.97 0.00 23.15
CA VAL A 409 -13.02 -1.01 23.59
C VAL A 409 -13.50 -2.35 23.07
N PRO A 410 -12.81 -2.99 22.11
CA PRO A 410 -13.17 -4.31 21.62
C PRO A 410 -12.95 -5.39 22.71
N ASP A 411 -13.75 -6.47 22.68
CA ASP A 411 -13.64 -7.57 23.65
C ASP A 411 -12.22 -8.14 23.72
N TYR A 412 -11.54 -8.31 22.57
CA TYR A 412 -10.18 -8.84 22.54
C TYR A 412 -9.15 -7.87 23.15
N TYR A 413 -9.38 -6.57 23.19
CA TYR A 413 -8.56 -5.63 23.96
C TYR A 413 -8.80 -5.84 25.46
N HIS A 414 -10.07 -5.90 25.85
CA HIS A 414 -10.47 -6.10 27.24
C HIS A 414 -9.84 -7.38 27.80
N ASP A 415 -9.93 -8.50 27.07
CA ASP A 415 -9.39 -9.79 27.50
C ASP A 415 -7.87 -9.78 27.67
N VAL A 416 -7.14 -9.10 26.78
CA VAL A 416 -5.67 -8.98 26.86
C VAL A 416 -5.27 -8.13 28.05
N PHE A 417 -5.93 -6.98 28.25
CA PHE A 417 -5.66 -6.10 29.38
C PHE A 417 -5.92 -6.81 30.72
N ASP A 418 -7.03 -7.56 30.80
CA ASP A 418 -7.37 -8.33 32.00
C ASP A 418 -6.28 -9.37 32.32
N ARG A 419 -5.85 -10.19 31.36
CA ARG A 419 -4.80 -11.19 31.57
C ARG A 419 -3.47 -10.58 31.98
N ILE A 420 -3.04 -9.51 31.34
CA ILE A 420 -1.76 -8.85 31.62
C ILE A 420 -1.78 -8.22 33.01
N THR A 421 -2.88 -7.55 33.38
CA THR A 421 -2.99 -6.91 34.71
C THR A 421 -3.13 -7.93 35.83
N GLN A 422 -3.83 -9.07 35.60
CA GLN A 422 -3.86 -10.20 36.55
C GLN A 422 -2.49 -10.82 36.78
N ALA A 423 -1.60 -10.77 35.79
CA ALA A 423 -0.18 -11.15 35.97
C ALA A 423 0.64 -10.10 36.74
N GLY A 424 0.02 -9.00 37.18
CA GLY A 424 0.67 -7.94 37.94
C GLY A 424 1.49 -6.96 37.10
N ILE A 425 1.37 -6.99 35.78
CA ILE A 425 2.14 -6.13 34.86
C ILE A 425 1.37 -4.82 34.62
N PRO A 426 1.97 -3.64 34.88
CA PRO A 426 1.30 -2.37 34.67
C PRO A 426 1.12 -2.03 33.19
N ILE A 427 -0.02 -1.37 32.86
CA ILE A 427 -0.32 -0.95 31.49
C ILE A 427 -0.52 0.57 31.42
N TYR A 428 0.20 1.22 30.51
CA TYR A 428 -0.05 2.58 30.06
C TYR A 428 -1.00 2.50 28.84
N ALA A 429 -2.29 2.74 29.09
CA ALA A 429 -3.38 2.56 28.17
C ALA A 429 -3.63 3.84 27.36
N MET A 430 -3.03 3.96 26.19
CA MET A 430 -3.18 5.12 25.32
C MET A 430 -4.52 5.05 24.57
N ARG A 431 -5.34 6.10 24.70
CA ARG A 431 -6.49 6.32 23.82
C ARG A 431 -6.05 6.42 22.37
N ASP A 432 -6.74 5.75 21.44
CA ASP A 432 -6.43 5.85 20.02
C ASP A 432 -6.70 7.28 19.51
N ASN A 433 -6.00 7.67 18.46
CA ASN A 433 -6.23 8.96 17.81
C ASN A 433 -7.41 8.90 16.85
N ALA A 434 -7.90 10.07 16.43
CA ALA A 434 -8.96 10.17 15.44
C ALA A 434 -8.54 9.55 14.09
N TRP A 435 -9.49 8.93 13.41
CA TRP A 435 -9.38 8.45 12.04
C TRP A 435 -10.13 9.39 11.12
N LEU A 436 -9.49 9.85 10.05
CA LEU A 436 -10.05 10.88 9.17
C LEU A 436 -11.01 10.25 8.16
N ILE A 437 -12.28 10.64 8.25
CA ILE A 437 -13.37 10.16 7.40
C ILE A 437 -14.12 11.37 6.84
N LYS A 438 -14.13 11.52 5.54
CA LYS A 438 -14.90 12.56 4.84
C LYS A 438 -15.84 11.90 3.82
N ASP A 439 -17.11 12.29 3.83
CA ASP A 439 -18.13 11.78 2.90
C ASP A 439 -18.22 10.24 2.83
N GLY A 440 -18.01 9.58 3.97
CA GLY A 440 -18.01 8.13 4.04
C GLY A 440 -16.79 7.45 3.41
N GLN A 441 -15.67 8.17 3.23
CA GLN A 441 -14.40 7.63 2.73
C GLN A 441 -13.25 8.02 3.65
N MET A 442 -12.21 7.19 3.68
CA MET A 442 -10.97 7.52 4.38
C MET A 442 -10.27 8.70 3.69
N LEU A 443 -9.89 9.72 4.47
CA LEU A 443 -9.24 10.93 3.99
C LEU A 443 -7.74 10.92 4.34
N ASP A 444 -6.86 10.81 3.34
CA ASP A 444 -5.42 11.00 3.54
C ASP A 444 -5.10 12.49 3.78
N ALA A 445 -4.63 12.80 5.00
CA ALA A 445 -4.35 14.17 5.43
C ALA A 445 -3.33 14.88 4.54
N ARG A 446 -2.29 14.18 4.08
CA ARG A 446 -1.21 14.78 3.25
C ARG A 446 -1.73 15.26 1.92
N TYR A 447 -2.46 14.38 1.22
CA TYR A 447 -3.02 14.73 -0.08
C TYR A 447 -4.07 15.81 0.06
N CYS A 448 -4.91 15.73 1.09
CA CYS A 448 -5.90 16.78 1.34
C CYS A 448 -5.23 18.15 1.58
N VAL A 449 -4.23 18.23 2.45
CA VAL A 449 -3.50 19.47 2.73
C VAL A 449 -2.73 19.95 1.50
N PHE A 450 -2.21 19.03 0.67
CA PHE A 450 -1.54 19.39 -0.58
C PHE A 450 -2.52 20.02 -1.59
N ASP A 451 -3.72 19.47 -1.70
CA ASP A 451 -4.77 19.95 -2.62
C ASP A 451 -5.45 21.22 -2.09
N HIS A 452 -5.50 21.40 -0.76
CA HIS A 452 -6.14 22.52 -0.07
C HIS A 452 -5.16 23.38 0.77
N PRO A 453 -4.09 23.93 0.18
CA PRO A 453 -3.02 24.60 0.95
C PRO A 453 -3.46 25.87 1.68
N ARG A 454 -4.62 26.45 1.35
CA ARG A 454 -5.14 27.69 1.94
C ARG A 454 -6.27 27.48 2.94
N ASP A 455 -7.03 26.42 2.76
CA ASP A 455 -8.28 26.12 3.47
C ASP A 455 -8.29 24.72 4.14
N TYR A 456 -7.12 24.06 4.23
CA TYR A 456 -6.97 22.72 4.81
C TYR A 456 -7.59 22.58 6.21
N ARG A 457 -7.67 23.65 6.98
CA ARG A 457 -8.29 23.61 8.32
C ARG A 457 -9.77 23.23 8.26
N GLN A 458 -10.47 23.67 7.22
CA GLN A 458 -11.89 23.41 7.02
C GLN A 458 -12.10 22.15 6.18
N GLU A 459 -11.30 21.99 5.11
CA GLU A 459 -11.48 20.92 4.12
C GLU A 459 -10.91 19.57 4.57
N CYS A 460 -9.84 19.56 5.37
CA CYS A 460 -9.13 18.33 5.73
C CYS A 460 -9.36 17.87 7.19
N GLY A 461 -9.96 18.72 8.01
CA GLY A 461 -10.38 18.35 9.37
C GLY A 461 -11.78 17.74 9.40
N GLN A 462 -12.21 17.32 10.58
CA GLN A 462 -13.53 16.74 10.82
C GLN A 462 -14.04 17.02 12.24
N PRO A 463 -15.36 16.95 12.50
CA PRO A 463 -15.87 16.89 13.86
C PRO A 463 -15.29 15.69 14.62
N SER A 464 -14.87 15.91 15.87
CA SER A 464 -14.23 14.86 16.67
C SER A 464 -15.17 13.68 16.99
N ASN A 465 -16.48 13.96 17.09
CA ASN A 465 -17.51 12.97 17.41
C ASN A 465 -17.81 11.98 16.27
N ILE A 466 -17.14 12.08 15.12
CA ILE A 466 -17.27 11.09 14.04
C ILE A 466 -16.79 9.73 14.52
N ASN A 467 -15.67 9.68 15.26
CA ASN A 467 -15.11 8.43 15.76
C ASN A 467 -14.40 8.53 17.12
N LEU A 468 -14.51 9.66 17.81
CA LEU A 468 -14.10 9.77 19.21
C LEU A 468 -15.30 10.13 20.08
N ASN A 469 -15.46 9.43 21.19
CA ASN A 469 -16.47 9.73 22.17
C ASN A 469 -16.07 10.96 23.01
N GLU A 470 -17.03 11.66 23.58
CA GLU A 470 -16.76 12.76 24.50
C GLU A 470 -16.00 12.26 25.74
N ILE A 471 -16.39 11.09 26.24
CA ILE A 471 -15.72 10.39 27.34
C ILE A 471 -14.98 9.18 26.75
N ASN A 472 -13.71 9.03 27.07
CA ASN A 472 -12.92 7.86 26.67
C ASN A 472 -13.54 6.56 27.24
N PRO A 473 -14.02 5.63 26.37
CA PRO A 473 -14.69 4.41 26.82
C PRO A 473 -13.78 3.46 27.61
N ALA A 474 -12.46 3.62 27.50
CA ALA A 474 -11.50 2.86 28.29
C ALA A 474 -11.64 3.05 29.81
N PHE A 475 -12.13 4.22 30.26
CA PHE A 475 -12.36 4.45 31.69
C PHE A 475 -13.42 3.51 32.29
N GLU A 476 -14.49 3.25 31.55
CA GLU A 476 -15.53 2.31 31.98
C GLU A 476 -15.08 0.86 31.78
N ALA A 477 -14.54 0.54 30.61
CA ALA A 477 -14.17 -0.82 30.27
C ALA A 477 -13.10 -1.42 31.17
N TYR A 478 -12.10 -0.63 31.58
CA TYR A 478 -10.99 -1.08 32.42
C TYR A 478 -11.08 -0.62 33.88
N GLY A 479 -12.19 0.00 34.27
CA GLY A 479 -12.33 0.64 35.59
C GLY A 479 -12.16 -0.31 36.80
N ASN A 480 -12.37 -1.62 36.58
CA ASN A 480 -12.22 -2.65 37.63
C ASN A 480 -10.88 -3.41 37.54
N MET A 481 -10.03 -3.09 36.55
CA MET A 481 -8.72 -3.72 36.39
C MET A 481 -7.66 -2.91 37.13
N PRO A 482 -6.82 -3.54 37.97
CA PRO A 482 -5.75 -2.83 38.67
C PRO A 482 -4.59 -2.49 37.71
N ASN A 483 -3.75 -1.56 38.13
CA ASN A 483 -2.49 -1.23 37.46
C ASN A 483 -2.61 -0.73 36.01
N ILE A 484 -3.71 -0.06 35.66
CA ILE A 484 -3.88 0.63 34.38
C ILE A 484 -3.76 2.14 34.60
N LYS A 485 -2.98 2.79 33.75
CA LYS A 485 -2.88 4.24 33.70
C LYS A 485 -3.36 4.75 32.33
N HIS A 486 -4.45 5.48 32.32
CA HIS A 486 -5.05 6.01 31.10
C HIS A 486 -4.28 7.23 30.59
N LEU A 487 -3.96 7.22 29.29
CA LEU A 487 -3.32 8.31 28.57
C LEU A 487 -4.23 8.79 27.44
N ASP A 488 -4.30 10.10 27.24
CA ASP A 488 -5.12 10.72 26.20
C ASP A 488 -4.41 11.95 25.60
N ILE A 489 -4.10 11.91 24.33
CA ILE A 489 -3.45 13.00 23.61
C ILE A 489 -4.42 13.79 22.72
N SER A 490 -5.70 13.48 22.73
CA SER A 490 -6.71 14.11 21.85
C SER A 490 -6.77 15.65 22.01
N PRO A 491 -6.55 16.26 23.21
CA PRO A 491 -6.49 17.72 23.33
C PRO A 491 -5.35 18.38 22.53
N SER A 492 -4.36 17.61 22.12
CA SER A 492 -3.21 18.15 21.37
C SER A 492 -3.51 18.48 19.90
N TYR A 493 -4.57 17.92 19.32
CA TYR A 493 -4.98 18.14 17.94
C TYR A 493 -6.48 18.42 17.76
N ILE A 494 -7.27 18.34 18.84
CA ILE A 494 -8.70 18.71 18.85
C ILE A 494 -8.87 20.05 19.54
N ARG A 495 -9.58 20.97 18.87
CA ARG A 495 -9.98 22.26 19.44
C ARG A 495 -11.42 22.58 19.02
N ASP A 496 -12.25 22.97 19.97
CA ASP A 496 -13.67 23.29 19.75
C ASP A 496 -14.48 22.17 19.08
N GLY A 497 -14.17 20.90 19.44
CA GLY A 497 -14.80 19.72 18.87
C GLY A 497 -14.37 19.39 17.44
N TRP A 498 -13.27 20.02 16.94
CA TRP A 498 -12.76 19.83 15.59
C TRP A 498 -11.36 19.19 15.60
N VAL A 499 -11.18 18.11 14.84
CA VAL A 499 -9.91 17.46 14.60
C VAL A 499 -9.11 18.28 13.59
N ASN A 500 -7.95 18.75 13.98
CA ASN A 500 -7.06 19.53 13.12
C ASN A 500 -5.95 18.62 12.53
N VAL A 501 -5.74 18.71 11.22
CA VAL A 501 -4.72 17.93 10.51
C VAL A 501 -3.34 18.58 10.50
N VAL A 502 -3.26 19.87 10.87
CA VAL A 502 -2.01 20.62 11.05
C VAL A 502 -2.12 21.43 12.33
N VAL A 503 -1.18 21.28 13.23
CA VAL A 503 -1.10 22.00 14.51
C VAL A 503 0.31 22.53 14.71
N GLY A 504 0.45 23.83 15.01
CA GLY A 504 1.76 24.45 15.22
C GLY A 504 2.74 24.20 14.06
N ASN A 505 2.27 24.40 12.82
CA ASN A 505 3.00 24.14 11.58
C ASN A 505 3.46 22.69 11.36
N ILE A 506 3.00 21.75 12.19
CA ILE A 506 3.33 20.32 12.05
C ILE A 506 2.09 19.55 11.53
N LEU A 507 2.30 18.75 10.50
CA LEU A 507 1.29 17.81 10.01
C LEU A 507 1.02 16.74 11.07
N VAL A 508 -0.23 16.60 11.49
CA VAL A 508 -0.63 15.65 12.55
C VAL A 508 -0.65 14.22 12.03
N PHE A 509 -1.29 13.99 10.89
CA PHE A 509 -1.49 12.65 10.34
C PHE A 509 -0.69 12.45 9.05
N ARG A 510 0.04 11.31 8.95
CA ARG A 510 0.79 10.93 7.74
C ARG A 510 -0.08 10.26 6.67
N ASP A 511 -1.26 9.82 7.04
CA ASP A 511 -2.29 9.22 6.20
C ASP A 511 -3.68 9.53 6.77
N ASN A 512 -4.61 8.60 6.72
CA ASN A 512 -5.95 8.79 7.27
C ASN A 512 -6.08 8.48 8.77
N HIS A 513 -5.13 7.80 9.41
CA HIS A 513 -5.25 7.41 10.82
C HIS A 513 -3.95 7.35 11.62
N HIS A 514 -2.79 7.40 10.99
CA HIS A 514 -1.53 7.38 11.72
C HIS A 514 -0.99 8.78 11.93
N LEU A 515 -0.43 9.04 13.11
CA LEU A 515 0.31 10.27 13.39
C LEU A 515 1.63 10.31 12.61
N THR A 516 2.08 11.51 12.26
CA THR A 516 3.46 11.72 11.81
C THR A 516 4.43 11.52 12.98
N ARG A 517 5.64 11.02 12.68
CA ARG A 517 6.71 10.93 13.69
C ARG A 517 6.95 12.27 14.37
N GLN A 518 7.01 13.34 13.59
CA GLN A 518 7.28 14.70 14.07
C GLN A 518 6.20 15.18 15.05
N PHE A 519 4.93 14.94 14.74
CA PHE A 519 3.87 15.32 15.68
C PHE A 519 3.93 14.48 16.95
N ALA A 520 4.13 13.16 16.84
CA ALA A 520 4.26 12.26 17.98
C ALA A 520 5.44 12.66 18.89
N GLU A 521 6.57 13.10 18.33
CA GLU A 521 7.72 13.62 19.09
C GLU A 521 7.39 14.89 19.89
N THR A 522 6.47 15.76 19.40
CA THR A 522 6.03 16.95 20.14
C THR A 522 5.12 16.63 21.34
N LEU A 523 4.60 15.40 21.42
CA LEU A 523 3.78 14.91 22.52
C LEU A 523 4.61 14.41 23.73
N THR A 524 5.93 14.34 23.61
CA THR A 524 6.83 13.75 24.63
C THR A 524 6.55 14.26 26.03
N ASP A 525 6.49 15.58 26.21
CA ASP A 525 6.32 16.19 27.53
C ASP A 525 4.93 15.91 28.11
N GLU A 526 3.90 15.89 27.28
CA GLU A 526 2.54 15.60 27.71
C GLU A 526 2.35 14.12 28.08
N ILE A 527 2.88 13.21 27.24
CA ILE A 527 2.84 11.76 27.55
C ILE A 527 3.60 11.50 28.86
N GLU A 528 4.80 12.05 29.02
CA GLU A 528 5.60 11.90 30.24
C GLU A 528 4.87 12.45 31.47
N ARG A 529 4.22 13.61 31.34
CA ARG A 529 3.40 14.21 32.40
C ARG A 529 2.26 13.28 32.81
N GLN A 530 1.50 12.77 31.83
CA GLN A 530 0.38 11.84 32.10
C GLN A 530 0.88 10.51 32.71
N MET A 531 2.00 9.96 32.22
CA MET A 531 2.60 8.76 32.80
C MET A 531 3.02 8.95 34.27
N LYS A 532 3.37 10.16 34.68
CA LYS A 532 3.74 10.47 36.08
C LYS A 532 2.54 10.82 36.94
N GLU A 533 1.65 11.67 36.47
CA GLU A 533 0.62 12.33 37.25
C GLU A 533 -0.73 11.60 37.27
N ASN A 534 -1.12 10.92 36.15
CA ASN A 534 -2.39 10.21 36.12
C ASN A 534 -2.42 9.09 37.18
N PRO A 535 -3.55 8.86 37.85
CA PRO A 535 -3.68 7.78 38.82
C PRO A 535 -3.62 6.41 38.13
N TRP A 536 -3.12 5.41 38.85
CA TRP A 536 -3.33 4.01 38.53
C TRP A 536 -4.75 3.61 38.93
N THR A 537 -5.39 2.74 38.15
CA THR A 537 -6.64 2.09 38.57
C THR A 537 -6.36 1.19 39.77
N GLU A 538 -7.28 1.21 40.75
CA GLU A 538 -7.19 0.36 41.92
C GLU A 538 -8.10 -0.86 41.76
N SER A 539 -7.71 -2.02 42.26
CA SER A 539 -8.59 -3.18 42.34
C SER A 539 -9.75 -2.83 43.26
N THR A 540 -10.94 -2.76 42.73
CA THR A 540 -12.15 -2.76 43.55
C THR A 540 -12.34 -4.18 44.05
N ASP A 541 -11.83 -4.46 45.24
CA ASP A 541 -12.04 -5.75 45.92
C ASP A 541 -13.53 -5.86 46.28
N LEU A 542 -14.29 -6.50 45.37
CA LEU A 542 -15.74 -6.76 45.55
C LEU A 542 -16.03 -7.66 46.78
N SER A 543 -15.00 -8.19 47.45
CA SER A 543 -15.16 -8.97 48.67
C SER A 543 -15.56 -8.13 49.88
N ILE A 544 -15.45 -6.80 49.81
CA ILE A 544 -15.84 -5.88 50.91
C ILE A 544 -17.30 -5.45 50.86
N VAL A 545 -18.00 -5.65 49.71
CA VAL A 545 -19.40 -5.19 49.54
C VAL A 545 -20.44 -6.25 50.01
N HIS A 546 -20.04 -7.47 50.28
CA HIS A 546 -20.95 -8.53 50.78
C HIS A 546 -20.88 -8.81 52.26
N GLY A 547 -20.40 -7.85 53.06
CA GLY A 547 -20.39 -7.89 54.48
C GLY A 547 -21.35 -6.87 55.12
N LEU A 548 -22.63 -6.96 54.84
CA LEU A 548 -23.75 -6.43 55.64
C LEU A 548 -24.97 -7.28 55.43
#